data_b76c18c533f1dc5e1060a77f891ff12a
#
_entry.id   b76c18c533f1dc5e1060a77f891ff12a
#
_cell.length_a   1.000
_cell.length_b   1.000
_cell.length_c   1.000
_cell.angle_alpha   90.00
_cell.angle_beta   90.00
_cell.angle_gamma   90.00
#
_symmetry.space_group_name_H-M   'P 1'
#
loop_
_entity.id
_entity.type
_entity.pdbx_description
1 polymer ?
#
loop_
_entity_poly.entity_id
_entity_poly.type
_entity_poly.pdbx_seq_one_letter_code
_entity_poly.pdbx_strand_id
1 'polypeptide(L)'
;PSPKAEPFKMWLANLGSERIDEVFDPEIAIKRAINYYRKRGYSDKWIEARLKGILDRNKLTDIWKEGGITENYEYGILTNEIYKEWSGMKANEYKAYKGIRKESLRDNMSDIEVALTDLGEIATRELAKEHKPYGLEQNKKIAKMGGHAAKVARDDIEKNLGKSVISSGNALNYQYIDENKQIENK
;
A
#
# COMPACT_ATOMS: atom_id res chain seq x y z
N PRO A 1 -3.75 38.54 -19.04
CA PRO A 1 -3.97 37.62 -17.91
C PRO A 1 -5.45 37.67 -17.51
N SER A 2 -6.15 36.51 -17.55
CA SER A 2 -7.57 36.47 -17.18
C SER A 2 -7.72 36.58 -15.66
N PRO A 3 -8.60 37.46 -15.13
CA PRO A 3 -8.89 37.51 -13.68
C PRO A 3 -9.27 36.17 -13.06
N LYS A 4 -9.85 35.28 -13.86
CA LYS A 4 -10.19 33.90 -13.43
C LYS A 4 -8.94 33.02 -13.22
N ALA A 5 -7.78 33.37 -13.75
CA ALA A 5 -6.54 32.63 -13.57
C ALA A 5 -5.78 33.01 -12.28
N GLU A 6 -6.08 34.17 -11.66
CA GLU A 6 -5.35 34.65 -10.48
C GLU A 6 -5.50 33.70 -9.28
N PRO A 7 -6.69 33.19 -8.91
CA PRO A 7 -6.80 32.23 -7.80
C PRO A 7 -5.97 30.97 -8.03
N PHE A 8 -5.88 30.49 -9.28
CA PHE A 8 -5.07 29.31 -9.62
C PHE A 8 -3.57 29.61 -9.52
N LYS A 9 -3.12 30.79 -9.97
CA LYS A 9 -1.72 31.20 -9.84
C LYS A 9 -1.31 31.33 -8.37
N MET A 10 -2.17 31.96 -7.53
CA MET A 10 -1.93 32.06 -6.10
C MET A 10 -1.88 30.68 -5.45
N TRP A 11 -2.79 29.78 -5.82
CA TRP A 11 -2.76 28.40 -5.32
C TRP A 11 -1.46 27.67 -5.71
N LEU A 12 -0.99 27.81 -6.96
CA LEU A 12 0.28 27.25 -7.39
C LEU A 12 1.49 27.85 -6.64
N ALA A 13 1.48 29.17 -6.42
CA ALA A 13 2.55 29.84 -5.68
C ALA A 13 2.60 29.35 -4.24
N ASN A 14 1.45 29.23 -3.57
CA ASN A 14 1.36 28.69 -2.22
C ASN A 14 1.82 27.24 -2.17
N LEU A 15 1.38 26.40 -3.12
CA LEU A 15 1.82 25.01 -3.20
C LEU A 15 3.34 24.90 -3.39
N GLY A 16 3.92 25.78 -4.22
CA GLY A 16 5.37 25.86 -4.41
C GLY A 16 6.10 26.25 -3.13
N SER A 17 5.61 27.27 -2.40
CA SER A 17 6.16 27.68 -1.12
C SER A 17 6.11 26.56 -0.10
N GLU A 18 4.95 25.88 0.05
CA GLU A 18 4.81 24.74 0.97
C GLU A 18 5.83 23.61 0.64
N ARG A 19 6.11 23.34 -0.66
CA ARG A 19 7.13 22.35 -1.04
C ARG A 19 8.53 22.77 -0.70
N ILE A 20 8.86 24.07 -0.80
CA ILE A 20 10.15 24.62 -0.38
C ILE A 20 10.30 24.50 1.13
N ASP A 21 9.26 24.86 1.90
CA ASP A 21 9.27 24.74 3.35
C ASP A 21 9.49 23.29 3.82
N GLU A 22 8.92 22.29 3.10
CA GLU A 22 9.13 20.86 3.36
C GLU A 22 10.58 20.40 3.11
N VAL A 23 11.33 21.08 2.25
CA VAL A 23 12.76 20.80 2.05
C VAL A 23 13.57 21.23 3.29
N PHE A 24 13.18 22.34 3.92
CA PHE A 24 13.85 22.82 5.14
C PHE A 24 13.36 22.12 6.40
N ASP A 25 12.08 21.75 6.46
CA ASP A 25 11.47 20.99 7.57
C ASP A 25 10.64 19.80 7.03
N PRO A 26 11.24 18.60 6.89
CA PRO A 26 10.55 17.41 6.42
C PRO A 26 9.35 16.97 7.27
N GLU A 27 9.28 17.41 8.55
CA GLU A 27 8.11 17.09 9.40
C GLU A 27 6.82 17.70 8.86
N ILE A 28 6.90 18.84 8.14
CA ILE A 28 5.74 19.47 7.50
C ILE A 28 5.08 18.48 6.50
N ALA A 29 5.87 17.77 5.70
CA ALA A 29 5.36 16.76 4.77
C ALA A 29 4.69 15.59 5.50
N ILE A 30 5.28 15.13 6.61
CA ILE A 30 4.71 14.07 7.46
C ILE A 30 3.39 14.53 8.07
N LYS A 31 3.35 15.72 8.68
CA LYS A 31 2.15 16.33 9.26
C LYS A 31 1.04 16.48 8.21
N ARG A 32 1.39 16.89 6.99
CA ARG A 32 0.45 17.01 5.88
C ARG A 32 -0.11 15.62 5.48
N ALA A 33 0.72 14.60 5.37
CA ALA A 33 0.28 13.23 5.08
C ALA A 33 -0.70 12.72 6.15
N ILE A 34 -0.38 12.89 7.44
CA ILE A 34 -1.25 12.54 8.57
C ILE A 34 -2.60 13.26 8.45
N ASN A 35 -2.59 14.56 8.15
CA ASN A 35 -3.83 15.35 8.01
C ASN A 35 -4.70 14.85 6.84
N TYR A 36 -4.12 14.39 5.73
CA TYR A 36 -4.88 13.78 4.65
C TYR A 36 -5.58 12.49 5.08
N TYR A 37 -4.92 11.63 5.86
CA TYR A 37 -5.56 10.43 6.41
C TYR A 37 -6.68 10.77 7.39
N ARG A 38 -6.47 11.75 8.30
CA ARG A 38 -7.50 12.24 9.23
C ARG A 38 -8.74 12.77 8.49
N LYS A 39 -8.53 13.57 7.43
CA LYS A 39 -9.63 14.08 6.57
C LYS A 39 -10.42 12.97 5.87
N ARG A 40 -9.81 11.80 5.67
CA ARG A 40 -10.48 10.61 5.12
C ARG A 40 -11.15 9.76 6.19
N GLY A 41 -11.11 10.16 7.45
CA GLY A 41 -11.77 9.48 8.56
C GLY A 41 -10.96 8.37 9.23
N TYR A 42 -9.68 8.23 8.93
CA TYR A 42 -8.82 7.24 9.60
C TYR A 42 -8.46 7.68 11.01
N SER A 43 -8.47 6.75 11.97
CA SER A 43 -8.06 7.02 13.35
C SER A 43 -6.55 7.22 13.47
N ASP A 44 -6.11 7.95 14.48
CA ASP A 44 -4.67 8.17 14.71
C ASP A 44 -3.91 6.85 14.93
N LYS A 45 -4.52 5.88 15.62
CA LYS A 45 -3.96 4.53 15.79
C LYS A 45 -3.74 3.82 14.45
N TRP A 46 -4.69 3.92 13.54
CA TRP A 46 -4.56 3.37 12.19
C TRP A 46 -3.44 4.08 11.40
N ILE A 47 -3.38 5.42 11.49
CA ILE A 47 -2.36 6.23 10.80
C ILE A 47 -0.95 5.85 11.27
N GLU A 48 -0.75 5.69 12.58
CA GLU A 48 0.52 5.25 13.16
C GLU A 48 0.94 3.87 12.62
N ALA A 49 0.05 2.89 12.64
CA ALA A 49 0.29 1.57 12.09
C ALA A 49 0.62 1.62 10.59
N ARG A 50 -0.07 2.49 9.85
CA ARG A 50 0.16 2.67 8.40
C ARG A 50 1.52 3.28 8.10
N LEU A 51 1.94 4.30 8.83
CA LEU A 51 3.26 4.91 8.69
C LEU A 51 4.39 3.90 9.01
N LYS A 52 4.22 3.11 10.06
CA LYS A 52 5.14 2.01 10.39
C LYS A 52 5.22 1.00 9.24
N GLY A 53 4.10 0.58 8.68
CA GLY A 53 4.06 -0.35 7.55
C GLY A 53 4.76 0.19 6.30
N ILE A 54 4.73 1.51 6.05
CA ILE A 54 5.49 2.14 4.96
C ILE A 54 6.99 1.99 5.20
N LEU A 55 7.47 2.23 6.43
CA LEU A 55 8.88 2.09 6.78
C LEU A 55 9.35 0.64 6.68
N ASP A 56 8.55 -0.31 7.15
CA ASP A 56 8.89 -1.74 7.07
C ASP A 56 8.91 -2.22 5.61
N ARG A 57 8.04 -1.70 4.77
CA ARG A 57 8.06 -1.94 3.32
C ARG A 57 9.35 -1.42 2.67
N ASN A 58 9.80 -0.23 3.04
CA ASN A 58 11.05 0.33 2.52
C ASN A 58 12.23 -0.55 2.88
N LYS A 59 12.31 -1.06 4.11
CA LYS A 59 13.37 -2.00 4.54
C LYS A 59 13.39 -3.28 3.69
N LEU A 60 12.22 -3.83 3.32
CA LEU A 60 12.14 -4.98 2.42
C LEU A 60 12.66 -4.63 1.01
N THR A 61 12.29 -3.45 0.52
CA THR A 61 12.75 -2.95 -0.79
C THR A 61 14.27 -2.79 -0.82
N ASP A 62 14.87 -2.28 0.26
CA ASP A 62 16.31 -2.13 0.39
C ASP A 62 17.03 -3.49 0.33
N ILE A 63 16.52 -4.50 1.02
CA ILE A 63 17.05 -5.87 0.98
C ILE A 63 16.95 -6.47 -0.43
N TRP A 64 15.84 -6.26 -1.14
CA TRP A 64 15.72 -6.69 -2.52
C TRP A 64 16.74 -5.99 -3.43
N LYS A 65 16.98 -4.70 -3.22
CA LYS A 65 18.00 -3.94 -3.94
C LYS A 65 19.40 -4.51 -3.68
N GLU A 66 19.76 -4.80 -2.43
CA GLU A 66 21.00 -5.49 -2.06
C GLU A 66 21.07 -6.90 -2.68
N GLY A 67 19.93 -7.57 -2.82
CA GLY A 67 19.76 -8.85 -3.50
C GLY A 67 19.79 -8.78 -5.04
N GLY A 68 20.19 -7.64 -5.63
CA GLY A 68 20.37 -7.48 -7.07
C GLY A 68 19.09 -7.17 -7.85
N ILE A 69 18.03 -6.70 -7.18
CA ILE A 69 16.81 -6.23 -7.84
C ILE A 69 17.01 -4.76 -8.21
N THR A 70 16.95 -4.43 -9.48
CA THR A 70 17.21 -3.08 -10.00
C THR A 70 16.02 -2.46 -10.71
N GLU A 71 15.21 -3.26 -11.40
CA GLU A 71 14.14 -2.79 -12.24
C GLU A 71 12.82 -2.64 -11.46
N ASN A 72 12.12 -1.55 -11.68
CA ASN A 72 10.86 -1.25 -10.97
C ASN A 72 9.81 -2.36 -11.10
N TYR A 73 9.74 -3.04 -12.25
CA TYR A 73 8.78 -4.13 -12.46
C TYR A 73 9.11 -5.37 -11.62
N GLU A 74 10.38 -5.62 -11.29
CA GLU A 74 10.82 -6.76 -10.48
C GLU A 74 10.27 -6.65 -9.04
N TYR A 75 10.33 -5.44 -8.44
CA TYR A 75 9.70 -5.17 -7.13
C TYR A 75 8.20 -5.49 -7.16
N GLY A 76 7.53 -5.15 -8.27
CA GLY A 76 6.12 -5.48 -8.49
C GLY A 76 5.88 -7.00 -8.55
N ILE A 77 6.76 -7.76 -9.23
CA ILE A 77 6.69 -9.22 -9.29
C ILE A 77 6.84 -9.80 -7.87
N LEU A 78 7.87 -9.41 -7.13
CA LEU A 78 8.13 -9.93 -5.78
C LEU A 78 6.99 -9.62 -4.82
N THR A 79 6.45 -8.40 -4.89
CA THR A 79 5.25 -8.01 -4.13
C THR A 79 4.06 -8.90 -4.48
N ASN A 80 3.83 -9.16 -5.76
CA ASN A 80 2.74 -10.01 -6.21
C ASN A 80 2.91 -11.47 -5.77
N GLU A 81 4.13 -11.99 -5.64
CA GLU A 81 4.35 -13.34 -5.09
C GLU A 81 3.90 -13.42 -3.62
N ILE A 82 4.23 -12.40 -2.79
CA ILE A 82 3.75 -12.35 -1.41
C ILE A 82 2.22 -12.30 -1.37
N TYR A 83 1.61 -11.37 -2.10
CA TYR A 83 0.15 -11.21 -2.14
C TYR A 83 -0.55 -12.47 -2.63
N LYS A 84 -0.09 -13.04 -3.74
CA LYS A 84 -0.68 -14.24 -4.34
C LYS A 84 -0.62 -15.43 -3.39
N GLU A 85 0.48 -15.59 -2.68
CA GLU A 85 0.64 -16.73 -1.76
C GLU A 85 -0.31 -16.63 -0.57
N TRP A 86 -0.42 -15.46 0.10
CA TRP A 86 -1.25 -15.37 1.29
C TRP A 86 -2.72 -15.09 0.99
N SER A 87 -3.03 -14.27 -0.04
CA SER A 87 -4.42 -13.88 -0.35
C SER A 87 -5.06 -14.69 -1.48
N GLY A 88 -4.26 -15.40 -2.28
CA GLY A 88 -4.70 -16.05 -3.51
C GLY A 88 -4.81 -15.11 -4.72
N MET A 89 -4.54 -13.81 -4.55
CA MET A 89 -4.72 -12.77 -5.56
C MET A 89 -3.45 -11.93 -5.72
N LYS A 90 -3.14 -11.49 -6.94
CA LYS A 90 -2.16 -10.43 -7.16
C LYS A 90 -2.73 -9.09 -6.69
N ALA A 91 -1.87 -8.10 -6.48
CA ALA A 91 -2.29 -6.79 -5.99
C ALA A 91 -3.39 -6.12 -6.85
N ASN A 92 -3.30 -6.24 -8.17
CA ASN A 92 -4.33 -5.68 -9.08
C ASN A 92 -5.65 -6.47 -9.02
N GLU A 93 -5.60 -7.78 -8.90
CA GLU A 93 -6.78 -8.65 -8.74
C GLU A 93 -7.47 -8.33 -7.40
N TYR A 94 -6.67 -8.11 -6.35
CA TYR A 94 -7.20 -7.76 -5.05
C TYR A 94 -7.82 -6.34 -5.04
N LYS A 95 -7.21 -5.37 -5.74
CA LYS A 95 -7.83 -4.07 -5.96
C LYS A 95 -9.19 -4.20 -6.65
N ALA A 96 -9.27 -4.99 -7.72
CA ALA A 96 -10.52 -5.23 -8.43
C ALA A 96 -11.57 -5.89 -7.53
N TYR A 97 -11.17 -6.88 -6.71
CA TYR A 97 -12.04 -7.54 -5.74
C TYR A 97 -12.62 -6.56 -4.70
N LYS A 98 -11.82 -5.56 -4.28
CA LYS A 98 -12.26 -4.49 -3.36
C LYS A 98 -12.99 -3.33 -4.07
N GLY A 99 -13.17 -3.39 -5.38
CA GLY A 99 -13.85 -2.32 -6.14
C GLY A 99 -13.08 -1.01 -6.20
N ILE A 100 -11.75 -1.02 -6.04
CA ILE A 100 -10.89 0.16 -6.08
C ILE A 100 -10.01 0.16 -7.33
N ARG A 101 -9.61 1.35 -7.81
CA ARG A 101 -8.81 1.50 -9.05
C ARG A 101 -7.44 2.14 -8.79
N LYS A 102 -7.42 3.42 -8.38
CA LYS A 102 -6.20 4.22 -8.17
C LYS A 102 -5.74 4.23 -6.72
N GLU A 103 -6.64 3.92 -5.81
CA GLU A 103 -6.41 3.97 -4.36
C GLU A 103 -5.34 2.97 -3.95
N SER A 104 -4.70 3.25 -2.82
CA SER A 104 -3.79 2.30 -2.18
C SER A 104 -4.57 1.06 -1.73
N LEU A 105 -4.10 -0.13 -2.11
CA LEU A 105 -4.73 -1.37 -1.69
C LEU A 105 -4.75 -1.51 -0.15
N ARG A 106 -3.62 -1.20 0.50
CA ARG A 106 -3.52 -1.30 1.96
C ARG A 106 -4.43 -0.35 2.72
N ASP A 107 -4.68 0.84 2.18
CA ASP A 107 -5.57 1.82 2.80
C ASP A 107 -7.05 1.35 2.75
N ASN A 108 -7.33 0.31 1.96
CA ASN A 108 -8.65 -0.28 1.78
C ASN A 108 -8.75 -1.73 2.30
N MET A 109 -7.77 -2.17 3.07
CA MET A 109 -7.75 -3.45 3.76
C MET A 109 -8.29 -3.31 5.19
N SER A 110 -8.90 -4.37 5.70
CA SER A 110 -9.20 -4.51 7.12
C SER A 110 -7.91 -4.68 7.94
N ASP A 111 -7.96 -4.47 9.24
CA ASP A 111 -6.81 -4.60 10.13
C ASP A 111 -6.13 -5.98 10.01
N ILE A 112 -6.93 -7.05 9.88
CA ILE A 112 -6.40 -8.41 9.74
C ILE A 112 -5.72 -8.63 8.36
N GLU A 113 -6.26 -8.06 7.29
CA GLU A 113 -5.64 -8.13 5.96
C GLU A 113 -4.33 -7.36 5.93
N VAL A 114 -4.25 -6.20 6.59
CA VAL A 114 -3.01 -5.42 6.76
C VAL A 114 -1.99 -6.23 7.56
N ALA A 115 -2.39 -6.80 8.69
CA ALA A 115 -1.51 -7.60 9.54
C ALA A 115 -0.93 -8.83 8.82
N LEU A 116 -1.73 -9.54 8.02
CA LEU A 116 -1.27 -10.66 7.20
C LEU A 116 -0.31 -10.21 6.09
N THR A 117 -0.57 -9.06 5.47
CA THR A 117 0.34 -8.49 4.48
C THR A 117 1.69 -8.15 5.11
N ASP A 118 1.66 -7.48 6.26
CA ASP A 118 2.87 -7.09 7.00
C ASP A 118 3.64 -8.33 7.50
N LEU A 119 2.95 -9.37 7.95
CA LEU A 119 3.57 -10.65 8.32
C LEU A 119 4.32 -11.27 7.13
N GLY A 120 3.70 -11.32 5.95
CA GLY A 120 4.32 -11.85 4.74
C GLY A 120 5.57 -11.06 4.32
N GLU A 121 5.55 -9.74 4.44
CA GLU A 121 6.69 -8.87 4.13
C GLU A 121 7.82 -8.99 5.18
N ILE A 122 7.47 -9.03 6.47
CA ILE A 122 8.43 -9.22 7.55
C ILE A 122 9.10 -10.60 7.41
N ALA A 123 8.32 -11.66 7.20
CA ALA A 123 8.85 -13.00 7.00
C ALA A 123 9.77 -13.06 5.77
N THR A 124 9.37 -12.46 4.65
CA THR A 124 10.21 -12.35 3.44
C THR A 124 11.53 -11.67 3.77
N ARG A 125 11.48 -10.56 4.50
CA ARG A 125 12.67 -9.79 4.88
C ARG A 125 13.63 -10.59 5.74
N GLU A 126 13.14 -11.27 6.76
CA GLU A 126 14.00 -12.06 7.66
C GLU A 126 14.58 -13.29 6.95
N LEU A 127 13.79 -13.97 6.11
CA LEU A 127 14.29 -15.06 5.26
C LEU A 127 15.34 -14.57 4.26
N ALA A 128 15.17 -13.39 3.67
CA ALA A 128 16.15 -12.82 2.74
C ALA A 128 17.47 -12.48 3.42
N LYS A 129 17.46 -11.99 4.66
CA LYS A 129 18.68 -11.74 5.45
C LYS A 129 19.49 -13.02 5.68
N GLU A 130 18.80 -14.12 5.97
CA GLU A 130 19.44 -15.41 6.25
C GLU A 130 19.93 -16.09 4.97
N HIS A 131 19.06 -16.18 3.96
CA HIS A 131 19.37 -16.91 2.72
C HIS A 131 20.16 -16.10 1.70
N LYS A 132 20.23 -14.77 1.84
CA LYS A 132 20.95 -13.84 0.95
C LYS A 132 20.69 -14.11 -0.54
N PRO A 133 19.42 -14.13 -0.97
CA PRO A 133 19.06 -14.40 -2.35
C PRO A 133 19.63 -13.34 -3.29
N TYR A 134 20.08 -13.76 -4.47
CA TYR A 134 20.58 -12.85 -5.48
C TYR A 134 19.84 -13.03 -6.82
N GLY A 135 19.40 -11.90 -7.41
CA GLY A 135 18.60 -11.89 -8.64
C GLY A 135 17.13 -12.27 -8.43
N LEU A 136 16.33 -12.05 -9.47
CA LEU A 136 14.88 -12.12 -9.40
C LEU A 136 14.37 -13.50 -8.95
N GLU A 137 14.86 -14.57 -9.54
CA GLU A 137 14.34 -15.92 -9.30
C GLU A 137 14.57 -16.42 -7.87
N GLN A 138 15.72 -16.08 -7.26
CA GLN A 138 15.98 -16.44 -5.88
C GLN A 138 15.11 -15.60 -4.92
N ASN A 139 15.04 -14.29 -5.14
CA ASN A 139 14.18 -13.40 -4.35
C ASN A 139 12.70 -13.79 -4.45
N LYS A 140 12.25 -14.26 -5.62
CA LYS A 140 10.90 -14.74 -5.83
C LYS A 140 10.57 -15.99 -4.99
N LYS A 141 11.52 -16.92 -4.86
CA LYS A 141 11.36 -18.08 -3.96
C LYS A 141 11.22 -17.64 -2.51
N ILE A 142 12.05 -16.69 -2.05
CA ILE A 142 11.98 -16.14 -0.70
C ILE A 142 10.67 -15.37 -0.46
N ALA A 143 10.24 -14.55 -1.43
CA ALA A 143 8.96 -13.83 -1.36
C ALA A 143 7.77 -14.80 -1.22
N LYS A 144 7.79 -15.91 -1.95
CA LYS A 144 6.81 -16.97 -1.83
C LYS A 144 6.83 -17.63 -0.44
N MET A 145 8.00 -17.94 0.10
CA MET A 145 8.13 -18.50 1.45
C MET A 145 7.59 -17.54 2.52
N GLY A 146 7.87 -16.24 2.41
CA GLY A 146 7.33 -15.22 3.32
C GLY A 146 5.81 -15.08 3.21
N GLY A 147 5.27 -15.06 1.98
CA GLY A 147 3.84 -15.09 1.75
C GLY A 147 3.16 -16.34 2.30
N HIS A 148 3.84 -17.49 2.24
CA HIS A 148 3.35 -18.75 2.82
C HIS A 148 3.21 -18.69 4.34
N ALA A 149 4.12 -18.04 5.05
CA ALA A 149 4.00 -17.83 6.50
C ALA A 149 2.71 -17.08 6.85
N ALA A 150 2.38 -16.04 6.09
CA ALA A 150 1.12 -15.30 6.23
C ALA A 150 -0.10 -16.14 5.85
N LYS A 151 0.02 -17.02 4.83
CA LYS A 151 -1.04 -17.94 4.46
C LYS A 151 -1.37 -18.92 5.57
N VAL A 152 -0.37 -19.53 6.19
CA VAL A 152 -0.57 -20.47 7.31
C VAL A 152 -1.30 -19.78 8.47
N ALA A 153 -0.88 -18.55 8.82
CA ALA A 153 -1.57 -17.76 9.84
C ALA A 153 -3.02 -17.46 9.44
N ARG A 154 -3.25 -17.06 8.18
CA ARG A 154 -4.60 -16.84 7.65
C ARG A 154 -5.46 -18.09 7.75
N ASP A 155 -4.97 -19.24 7.27
CA ASP A 155 -5.73 -20.48 7.22
C ASP A 155 -6.16 -20.93 8.65
N ASP A 156 -5.28 -20.77 9.64
CA ASP A 156 -5.62 -21.06 11.05
C ASP A 156 -6.67 -20.08 11.60
N ILE A 157 -6.52 -18.78 11.33
CA ILE A 157 -7.50 -17.75 11.73
C ILE A 157 -8.87 -18.04 11.11
N GLU A 158 -8.94 -18.29 9.79
CA GLU A 158 -10.19 -18.57 9.09
C GLU A 158 -10.86 -19.84 9.60
N LYS A 159 -10.09 -20.88 9.93
CA LYS A 159 -10.58 -22.12 10.55
C LYS A 159 -11.24 -21.84 11.90
N ASN A 160 -10.64 -20.99 12.74
CA ASN A 160 -11.18 -20.66 14.07
C ASN A 160 -12.37 -19.69 13.99
N LEU A 161 -12.40 -18.78 12.99
CA LEU A 161 -13.49 -17.84 12.78
C LEU A 161 -14.69 -18.45 12.03
N GLY A 162 -14.50 -19.54 11.29
CA GLY A 162 -15.52 -20.15 10.43
C GLY A 162 -15.89 -19.28 9.21
N LYS A 163 -15.08 -18.27 8.87
CA LYS A 163 -15.30 -17.37 7.73
C LYS A 163 -13.99 -16.83 7.18
N SER A 164 -14.02 -16.38 5.91
CA SER A 164 -12.85 -15.73 5.30
C SER A 164 -12.56 -14.38 5.98
N VAL A 165 -11.26 -14.09 6.15
CA VAL A 165 -10.76 -12.78 6.57
C VAL A 165 -10.55 -11.85 5.38
N ILE A 166 -10.48 -12.40 4.15
CA ILE A 166 -10.41 -11.61 2.92
C ILE A 166 -11.80 -11.11 2.59
N SER A 167 -11.97 -9.80 2.54
CA SER A 167 -13.25 -9.16 2.28
C SER A 167 -13.23 -8.31 1.01
N SER A 168 -14.39 -8.20 0.35
CA SER A 168 -14.58 -7.27 -0.78
C SER A 168 -14.81 -5.83 -0.31
N GLY A 169 -15.06 -5.61 0.99
CA GLY A 169 -15.23 -4.28 1.56
C GLY A 169 -13.95 -3.45 1.46
N ASN A 170 -14.11 -2.16 1.22
CA ASN A 170 -13.04 -1.17 1.35
C ASN A 170 -13.27 -0.32 2.61
N ALA A 171 -12.20 0.30 3.12
CA ALA A 171 -12.23 1.03 4.40
C ALA A 171 -13.14 2.27 4.39
N LEU A 172 -13.54 2.76 3.22
CA LEU A 172 -14.25 4.03 3.06
C LEU A 172 -15.63 3.90 2.45
N ASN A 173 -16.16 2.69 2.20
CA ASN A 173 -17.36 2.46 1.39
C ASN A 173 -17.31 3.26 0.07
N TYR A 174 -16.17 3.30 -0.54
CA TYR A 174 -15.91 4.11 -1.72
C TYR A 174 -16.68 3.55 -2.90
N GLN A 175 -17.65 4.33 -3.40
CA GLN A 175 -18.32 4.02 -4.66
C GLN A 175 -17.79 4.98 -5.71
N TYR A 176 -17.22 4.46 -6.79
CA TYR A 176 -16.93 5.26 -7.97
C TYR A 176 -18.25 5.79 -8.53
N ILE A 177 -18.41 7.09 -8.51
CA ILE A 177 -19.44 7.74 -9.32
C ILE A 177 -18.99 7.53 -10.76
N ASP A 178 -19.82 6.86 -11.54
CA ASP A 178 -19.56 6.59 -12.95
C ASP A 178 -19.51 7.95 -13.66
N GLU A 179 -18.31 8.43 -14.02
CA GLU A 179 -18.11 9.75 -14.64
C GLU A 179 -18.93 9.89 -15.93
N ASN A 180 -19.27 8.76 -16.58
CA ASN A 180 -20.10 8.72 -17.77
C ASN A 180 -21.60 9.02 -17.50
N LYS A 181 -22.10 8.81 -16.28
CA LYS A 181 -23.49 9.12 -15.92
C LYS A 181 -23.74 10.59 -15.58
N GLN A 182 -22.69 11.38 -15.32
CA GLN A 182 -22.81 12.82 -15.07
C GLN A 182 -22.88 13.66 -16.35
N ILE A 183 -22.50 13.11 -17.51
CA ILE A 183 -22.53 13.81 -18.79
C ILE A 183 -23.91 13.74 -19.44
N GLU A 184 -24.71 12.73 -19.13
CA GLU A 184 -26.07 12.56 -19.71
C GLU A 184 -27.17 13.36 -19.01
N ASN A 185 -26.89 14.03 -17.89
CA ASN A 185 -27.87 14.81 -17.11
C ASN A 185 -27.57 16.33 -17.09
N LYS A 186 -26.92 16.87 -18.11
CA LYS A 186 -26.77 18.33 -18.31
C LYS A 186 -27.30 18.79 -19.64
#